data_ce904fbc053b2bc0353113be5251e1e4
#
_entry.id   ce904fbc053b2bc0353113be5251e1e4
#
_cell.length_a   1.000
_cell.length_b   1.000
_cell.length_c   1.000
_cell.angle_alpha   90.00
_cell.angle_beta   90.00
_cell.angle_gamma   90.00
#
_symmetry.space_group_name_H-M   'P 1'
#
loop_
_entity.id
_entity.type
_entity.pdbx_description
1 polymer ?
#
loop_
_entity_poly.entity_id
_entity_poly.type
_entity_poly.pdbx_seq_one_letter_code
_entity_poly.pdbx_strand_id
1 'polypeptide(L)' 'MSEPIVIPVNETNELRVYRNSEWKGLDLVHVRRFYRERGGDMAPTSKGITIAYQRLPELIEALEAVRDQVPAP' A
#
# COMPACT_ATOMS: atom_id res chain seq x y z
N MET A 1 -13.06 4.83 -10.86
CA MET A 1 -12.19 4.47 -9.72
C MET A 1 -11.40 3.24 -10.09
N SER A 2 -10.12 3.28 -9.82
CA SER A 2 -9.27 2.13 -10.08
C SER A 2 -9.40 1.11 -8.97
N GLU A 3 -9.35 -0.16 -9.33
CA GLU A 3 -9.37 -1.23 -8.34
C GLU A 3 -8.07 -1.26 -7.55
N PRO A 4 -8.10 -1.67 -6.28
CA PRO A 4 -6.88 -1.81 -5.50
C PRO A 4 -5.92 -2.82 -6.15
N ILE A 5 -4.65 -2.50 -6.08
CA ILE A 5 -3.60 -3.43 -6.51
C ILE A 5 -3.17 -4.20 -5.27
N VAL A 6 -3.18 -5.52 -5.38
CA VAL A 6 -2.87 -6.40 -4.27
C VAL A 6 -1.44 -6.91 -4.39
N ILE A 7 -0.67 -6.77 -3.29
CA ILE A 7 0.67 -7.30 -3.20
C ILE A 7 0.68 -8.32 -2.06
N PRO A 8 0.80 -9.61 -2.34
CA PRO A 8 0.81 -10.63 -1.29
C PRO A 8 2.09 -10.52 -0.45
N VAL A 9 1.94 -10.57 0.86
CA VAL A 9 3.05 -10.55 1.79
C VAL A 9 3.36 -11.98 2.25
N ASN A 10 2.30 -12.70 2.66
CA ASN A 10 2.39 -14.11 3.05
C ASN A 10 1.00 -14.72 2.95
N GLU A 11 0.81 -15.92 3.49
CA GLU A 11 -0.47 -16.63 3.38
C GLU A 11 -1.64 -15.92 4.06
N THR A 12 -1.36 -15.11 5.07
CA THR A 12 -2.40 -14.45 5.86
C THR A 12 -2.46 -12.95 5.67
N ASN A 13 -1.48 -12.35 5.02
CA ASN A 13 -1.39 -10.89 4.89
C ASN A 13 -1.16 -10.47 3.46
N GLU A 14 -1.72 -9.32 3.12
CA GLU A 14 -1.47 -8.69 1.83
C GLU A 14 -1.46 -7.17 2.00
N LEU A 15 -0.80 -6.48 1.09
CA LEU A 15 -0.88 -5.03 0.98
C LEU A 15 -1.86 -4.69 -0.13
N ARG A 16 -2.67 -3.67 0.09
CA ARG A 16 -3.53 -3.13 -0.95
C ARG A 16 -3.15 -1.68 -1.20
N VAL A 17 -2.91 -1.37 -2.46
CA VAL A 17 -2.50 -0.05 -2.90
C VAL A 17 -3.64 0.54 -3.73
N TYR A 18 -4.14 1.68 -3.32
CA TYR A 18 -5.25 2.30 -4.02
C TYR A 18 -5.22 3.82 -3.87
N ARG A 19 -5.89 4.48 -4.80
CA ARG A 19 -6.01 5.93 -4.83
C ARG A 19 -7.42 6.32 -4.40
N ASN A 20 -7.53 7.35 -3.58
CA ASN A 20 -8.81 7.83 -3.10
C ASN A 20 -8.79 9.36 -3.07
N SER A 21 -9.77 9.98 -3.70
CA SER A 21 -9.88 11.43 -3.75
C SER A 21 -11.14 11.95 -3.05
N GLU A 22 -11.84 11.10 -2.31
CA GLU A 22 -13.12 11.46 -1.70
C GLU A 22 -12.98 12.26 -0.41
N TRP A 23 -11.87 12.12 0.30
CA TRP A 23 -11.71 12.77 1.59
C TRP A 23 -11.31 14.23 1.41
N LYS A 24 -12.28 15.14 1.66
CA LYS A 24 -12.08 16.60 1.59
C LYS A 24 -11.51 17.06 0.23
N GLY A 25 -11.77 16.31 -0.83
CA GLY A 25 -11.24 16.64 -2.15
C GLY A 25 -9.73 16.42 -2.30
N LEU A 26 -9.09 15.84 -1.31
CA LEU A 26 -7.65 15.53 -1.39
C LEU A 26 -7.44 14.24 -2.14
N ASP A 27 -6.43 14.24 -2.99
CA ASP A 27 -6.06 13.08 -3.77
C ASP A 27 -4.96 12.32 -3.01
N LEU A 28 -5.31 11.14 -2.52
CA LEU A 28 -4.46 10.37 -1.62
C LEU A 28 -4.19 8.98 -2.18
N VAL A 29 -3.01 8.48 -1.89
CA VAL A 29 -2.63 7.10 -2.19
C VAL A 29 -2.46 6.37 -0.85
N HIS A 30 -3.10 5.24 -0.74
CA HIS A 30 -3.05 4.41 0.46
C HIS A 30 -2.30 3.12 0.17
N VAL A 31 -1.43 2.74 1.09
CA VAL A 31 -0.82 1.41 1.10
C VAL A 31 -1.19 0.81 2.45
N ARG A 32 -2.16 -0.09 2.45
CA ARG A 32 -2.72 -0.62 3.69
C ARG A 32 -2.54 -2.12 3.77
N ARG A 33 -2.19 -2.58 4.98
CA ARG A 33 -2.04 -4.00 5.23
C ARG A 33 -3.41 -4.60 5.59
N PHE A 34 -3.72 -5.72 4.93
CA PHE A 34 -4.92 -6.51 5.21
C PHE A 34 -4.49 -7.87 5.73
N TYR A 35 -5.32 -8.47 6.57
CA TYR A 35 -5.05 -9.80 7.09
C TYR A 35 -6.27 -10.69 6.90
N ARG A 36 -6.03 -12.00 6.84
CA ARG A 36 -7.12 -12.97 6.67
C ARG A 36 -7.71 -13.32 8.03
N GLU A 37 -9.00 -13.11 8.15
CA GLU A 37 -9.74 -13.50 9.35
C GLU A 37 -10.04 -14.99 9.33
N ARG A 38 -10.50 -15.50 10.46
CA ARG A 38 -10.86 -16.92 10.59
C ARG A 38 -11.88 -17.38 9.56
N GLY A 39 -12.78 -16.52 9.14
CA GLY A 39 -13.77 -16.83 8.12
C GLY A 39 -13.23 -16.85 6.70
N GLY A 40 -11.98 -16.52 6.51
CA GLY A 40 -11.35 -16.48 5.19
C GLY A 40 -11.41 -15.14 4.51
N ASP A 41 -12.15 -14.18 5.07
CA ASP A 41 -12.24 -12.83 4.50
C ASP A 41 -11.04 -11.98 4.89
N MET A 42 -10.62 -11.10 3.97
CA MET A 42 -9.55 -10.16 4.26
C MET A 42 -10.12 -8.93 4.96
N ALA A 43 -9.49 -8.51 6.03
CA ALA A 43 -9.90 -7.35 6.81
C ALA A 43 -8.77 -6.33 6.88
N PRO A 44 -9.10 -5.02 6.84
CA PRO A 44 -8.08 -3.99 6.95
C PRO A 44 -7.51 -3.93 8.37
N THR A 45 -6.25 -3.54 8.46
CA THR A 45 -5.60 -3.28 9.74
C THR A 45 -5.32 -1.80 9.87
N SER A 46 -4.92 -1.37 11.06
CA SER A 46 -4.49 0.01 11.28
C SER A 46 -3.11 0.30 10.70
N LYS A 47 -2.42 -0.74 10.24
CA LYS A 47 -1.07 -0.61 9.70
C LYS A 47 -1.10 -0.25 8.23
N GLY A 48 -0.37 0.80 7.89
CA GLY A 48 -0.29 1.28 6.52
C GLY A 48 0.14 2.73 6.49
N ILE A 49 0.24 3.25 5.30
CA ILE A 49 0.60 4.65 5.11
C ILE A 49 -0.38 5.30 4.16
N THR A 50 -0.49 6.61 4.28
CA THR A 50 -1.26 7.45 3.37
C THR A 50 -0.35 8.57 2.91
N ILE A 51 -0.27 8.78 1.61
CA ILE A 51 0.58 9.82 1.05
C ILE A 51 -0.22 10.62 0.03
N ALA A 52 0.05 11.93 -0.05
CA ALA A 52 -0.56 12.76 -1.07
C ALA A 52 -0.11 12.30 -2.46
N TYR A 53 -1.04 12.28 -3.41
CA TYR A 53 -0.74 11.87 -4.77
C TYR A 53 0.42 12.65 -5.37
N GLN A 54 0.51 13.93 -5.02
CA GLN A 54 1.59 14.81 -5.52
C GLN A 54 2.97 14.36 -5.06
N ARG A 55 3.04 13.62 -3.96
CA ARG A 55 4.31 13.11 -3.41
C ARG A 55 4.64 11.70 -3.90
N LEU A 56 3.76 11.12 -4.68
CA LEU A 56 3.95 9.76 -5.16
C LEU A 56 5.27 9.56 -5.93
N PRO A 57 5.70 10.48 -6.81
CA PRO A 57 6.98 10.31 -7.50
C PRO A 57 8.15 10.14 -6.54
N GLU A 58 8.16 10.87 -5.42
CA GLU A 58 9.22 10.76 -4.42
C GLU A 58 9.22 9.38 -3.76
N LEU A 59 8.03 8.84 -3.49
CA LEU A 59 7.90 7.51 -2.91
C LEU A 59 8.39 6.44 -3.90
N ILE A 60 8.02 6.58 -5.16
CA ILE A 60 8.46 5.65 -6.21
C ILE A 60 9.97 5.65 -6.31
N GLU A 61 10.60 6.82 -6.33
CA GLU A 61 12.06 6.93 -6.36
C GLU A 61 12.72 6.28 -5.16
N ALA A 62 12.14 6.50 -3.97
CA ALA A 62 12.67 5.90 -2.75
C ALA A 62 12.57 4.38 -2.79
N LEU A 63 11.44 3.85 -3.25
CA LEU A 63 11.25 2.41 -3.36
C LEU A 63 12.21 1.80 -4.39
N GLU A 64 12.42 2.47 -5.51
CA GLU A 64 13.38 2.00 -6.51
C GLU A 64 14.79 1.98 -5.95
N ALA A 65 15.16 3.02 -5.20
CA ALA A 65 16.49 3.08 -4.58
C ALA A 65 16.70 1.94 -3.58
N VAL A 66 15.69 1.64 -2.79
CA VAL A 66 15.75 0.52 -1.84
C VAL A 66 15.85 -0.81 -2.58
N ARG A 67 15.06 -0.97 -3.65
CA ARG A 67 15.11 -2.19 -4.47
C ARG A 67 16.51 -2.43 -5.04
N ASP A 68 17.18 -1.34 -5.43
CA ASP A 68 18.48 -1.43 -6.07
C ASP A 68 19.64 -1.51 -5.10
N GLN A 69 19.37 -1.43 -3.78
CA GLN A 69 20.40 -1.62 -2.77
C GLN A 69 20.86 -3.07 -2.78
N VAL A 70 22.18 -3.24 -2.70
CA VAL A 70 22.73 -4.58 -2.59
C VAL A 70 22.52 -5.08 -1.16
N PRO A 71 21.87 -6.24 -0.96
CA PRO A 71 21.69 -6.75 0.40
C PRO A 71 23.03 -6.96 1.07
N ALA A 72 23.09 -6.70 2.38
CA ALA A 72 24.28 -6.97 3.14
C ALA A 72 24.54 -8.48 3.15
N PRO A 73 25.80 -8.90 3.04
CA PRO A 73 26.13 -10.33 3.04
C PRO A 73 25.86 -10.99 4.39
#